data_340e7c2e03a876f2b137edb63441a138
#
_entry.id   340e7c2e03a876f2b137edb63441a138
#
_cell.length_a   1.000
_cell.length_b   1.000
_cell.length_c   1.000
_cell.angle_alpha   90.00
_cell.angle_beta   90.00
_cell.angle_gamma   90.00
#
_symmetry.space_group_name_H-M   'P 1'
#
loop_
_entity.id
_entity.type
_entity.pdbx_description
1 polymer ?
#
loop_
_entity_poly.entity_id
_entity_poly.type
_entity_poly.pdbx_seq_one_letter_code
_entity_poly.pdbx_strand_id
1 'polypeptide(L)'
;MKNFSLGKAFVPVVASVALIYLLLPIFYVIAFSFNDAGRNHIPWRGFTLANWANPCGAPNVCQAFGHSILIGSVATVIATVLGSAIAIALVRYRFKFRSTISLLLFTPMATPEVVLGAGLAAQFLLAGVEKGIGTVVLAHTMV
;
A
#
# COMPACT_ATOMS: atom_id res chain seq x y z
N MET A 1 -2.71 -35.70 -30.45
CA MET A 1 -1.52 -35.21 -29.70
C MET A 1 -1.54 -33.67 -29.81
N LYS A 2 -1.77 -32.96 -28.69
CA LYS A 2 -1.75 -31.47 -28.67
C LYS A 2 -0.32 -31.01 -28.92
N ASN A 3 -0.04 -30.37 -30.03
CA ASN A 3 1.26 -29.74 -30.29
C ASN A 3 1.52 -28.69 -29.21
N PHE A 4 2.43 -29.03 -28.29
CA PHE A 4 2.91 -28.14 -27.26
C PHE A 4 3.81 -27.09 -27.94
N SER A 5 3.23 -25.99 -28.40
CA SER A 5 4.00 -24.89 -28.97
C SER A 5 4.76 -24.20 -27.84
N LEU A 6 6.08 -24.27 -27.87
CA LEU A 6 6.98 -23.61 -26.91
C LEU A 6 6.62 -22.13 -26.69
N GLY A 7 6.18 -21.43 -27.75
CA GLY A 7 5.75 -20.03 -27.64
C GLY A 7 4.49 -19.82 -26.82
N LYS A 8 3.59 -20.83 -26.74
CA LYS A 8 2.37 -20.75 -25.93
C LYS A 8 2.65 -21.02 -24.44
N ALA A 9 3.72 -21.74 -24.13
CA ALA A 9 4.11 -22.02 -22.75
C ALA A 9 5.01 -20.92 -22.17
N PHE A 10 5.71 -20.15 -22.98
CA PHE A 10 6.66 -19.12 -22.51
C PHE A 10 5.99 -18.06 -21.65
N VAL A 11 4.91 -17.45 -22.11
CA VAL A 11 4.20 -16.39 -21.38
C VAL A 11 3.69 -16.86 -20.01
N PRO A 12 2.94 -17.98 -19.91
CA PRO A 12 2.47 -18.45 -18.60
C PRO A 12 3.60 -18.89 -17.66
N VAL A 13 4.69 -19.43 -18.19
CA VAL A 13 5.86 -19.79 -17.34
C VAL A 13 6.51 -18.53 -16.76
N VAL A 14 6.80 -17.53 -17.58
CA VAL A 14 7.38 -16.25 -17.13
C VAL A 14 6.45 -15.56 -16.14
N ALA A 15 5.15 -15.52 -16.43
CA ALA A 15 4.16 -14.94 -15.53
C ALA A 15 4.11 -15.69 -14.18
N SER A 16 4.17 -17.02 -14.19
CA SER A 16 4.19 -17.81 -12.96
C SER A 16 5.45 -17.57 -12.13
N VAL A 17 6.62 -17.51 -12.77
CA VAL A 17 7.89 -17.21 -12.10
C VAL A 17 7.85 -15.80 -11.49
N ALA A 18 7.38 -14.80 -12.23
CA ALA A 18 7.23 -13.44 -11.73
C ALA A 18 6.27 -13.38 -10.53
N LEU A 19 5.14 -14.09 -10.62
CA LEU A 19 4.15 -14.16 -9.53
C LEU A 19 4.75 -14.81 -8.27
N ILE A 20 5.44 -15.93 -8.42
CA ILE A 20 6.12 -16.62 -7.30
C ILE A 20 7.15 -15.68 -6.67
N TYR A 21 7.95 -14.99 -7.50
CA TYR A 21 8.95 -14.03 -7.00
C TYR A 21 8.31 -12.88 -6.22
N LEU A 22 7.20 -12.31 -6.70
CA LEU A 22 6.46 -11.25 -6.01
C LEU A 22 5.82 -11.72 -4.71
N LEU A 23 5.35 -12.98 -4.65
CA LEU A 23 4.73 -13.54 -3.46
C LEU A 23 5.75 -14.07 -2.44
N LEU A 24 7.01 -14.30 -2.84
CA LEU A 24 8.05 -14.85 -1.98
C LEU A 24 8.25 -14.06 -0.67
N PRO A 25 8.31 -12.70 -0.66
CA PRO A 25 8.40 -11.94 0.58
C PRO A 25 7.20 -12.17 1.52
N ILE A 26 6.01 -12.32 0.94
CA ILE A 26 4.79 -12.56 1.71
C ILE A 26 4.83 -13.95 2.36
N PHE A 27 5.21 -14.98 1.60
CA PHE A 27 5.40 -16.32 2.15
C PHE A 27 6.49 -16.36 3.23
N TYR A 28 7.57 -15.61 3.04
CA TYR A 28 8.61 -15.48 4.04
C TYR A 28 8.06 -14.90 5.36
N VAL A 29 7.33 -13.80 5.30
CA VAL A 29 6.72 -13.17 6.49
C VAL A 29 5.73 -14.13 7.17
N ILE A 30 4.89 -14.82 6.40
CA ILE A 30 3.95 -15.82 6.93
C ILE A 30 4.72 -16.95 7.61
N ALA A 31 5.72 -17.52 6.98
CA ALA A 31 6.52 -18.61 7.57
C ALA A 31 7.21 -18.15 8.87
N PHE A 32 7.83 -16.98 8.86
CA PHE A 32 8.51 -16.43 10.02
C PHE A 32 7.57 -15.93 11.13
N SER A 33 6.28 -15.76 10.86
CA SER A 33 5.28 -15.50 11.90
C SER A 33 5.14 -16.65 12.90
N PHE A 34 5.56 -17.86 12.49
CA PHE A 34 5.59 -19.05 13.33
C PHE A 34 6.97 -19.31 13.96
N ASN A 35 7.94 -18.41 13.78
CA ASN A 35 9.29 -18.59 14.30
C ASN A 35 9.39 -18.09 15.77
N ASP A 36 9.99 -18.89 16.63
CA ASP A 36 10.30 -18.54 18.01
C ASP A 36 11.65 -17.80 18.10
N ALA A 37 11.75 -16.66 17.45
CA ALA A 37 13.00 -15.92 17.30
C ALA A 37 13.21 -14.78 18.31
N GLY A 38 12.27 -14.53 19.20
CA GLY A 38 12.34 -13.40 20.14
C GLY A 38 12.46 -12.06 19.37
N ARG A 39 13.43 -11.21 19.80
CA ARG A 39 13.67 -9.90 19.19
C ARG A 39 14.30 -9.92 17.80
N ASN A 40 15.04 -11.00 17.46
CA ASN A 40 15.76 -11.12 16.20
C ASN A 40 15.11 -12.18 15.33
N HIS A 41 14.38 -11.77 14.31
CA HIS A 41 13.61 -12.65 13.44
C HIS A 41 14.44 -13.53 12.49
N ILE A 42 15.75 -13.41 12.51
CA ILE A 42 16.72 -14.21 11.74
C ILE A 42 17.80 -14.71 12.71
N PRO A 43 18.04 -15.99 12.86
CA PRO A 43 17.64 -17.18 12.10
C PRO A 43 16.38 -17.88 12.60
N TRP A 44 15.92 -18.92 11.89
CA TRP A 44 14.88 -19.83 12.36
C TRP A 44 15.34 -20.56 13.62
N ARG A 45 14.58 -20.42 14.71
CA ARG A 45 14.91 -21.06 16.01
C ARG A 45 13.97 -22.19 16.41
N GLY A 46 12.72 -22.15 15.94
CA GLY A 46 11.76 -23.17 16.26
C GLY A 46 10.35 -22.75 15.85
N PHE A 47 9.42 -23.70 15.85
CA PHE A 47 8.02 -23.44 15.55
C PHE A 47 7.28 -23.03 16.83
N THR A 48 6.52 -21.94 16.76
CA THR A 48 5.68 -21.46 17.87
C THR A 48 4.38 -20.87 17.34
N LEU A 49 3.31 -21.01 18.12
CA LEU A 49 2.04 -20.30 17.93
C LEU A 49 1.86 -19.13 18.90
N ALA A 50 2.85 -18.86 19.76
CA ALA A 50 2.77 -17.82 20.77
C ALA A 50 2.54 -16.44 20.18
N ASN A 51 3.13 -16.14 19.01
CA ASN A 51 2.94 -14.88 18.30
C ASN A 51 1.49 -14.66 17.86
N TRP A 52 0.78 -15.75 17.55
CA TRP A 52 -0.63 -15.74 17.15
C TRP A 52 -1.58 -15.75 18.35
N ALA A 53 -1.18 -16.40 19.45
CA ALA A 53 -1.95 -16.41 20.68
C ALA A 53 -1.97 -15.03 21.36
N ASN A 54 -0.90 -14.26 21.22
CA ASN A 54 -0.79 -12.91 21.76
C ASN A 54 -0.19 -11.92 20.75
N PRO A 55 -0.93 -11.50 19.73
CA PRO A 55 -0.45 -10.56 18.71
C PRO A 55 -0.11 -9.18 19.29
N CYS A 56 -0.65 -8.84 20.45
CA CYS A 56 -0.38 -7.60 21.17
C CYS A 56 0.77 -7.71 22.19
N GLY A 57 1.46 -8.83 22.26
CA GLY A 57 2.55 -9.06 23.21
C GLY A 57 3.79 -8.20 22.95
N ALA A 58 4.00 -7.75 21.72
CA ALA A 58 5.06 -6.79 21.41
C ALA A 58 4.61 -5.34 21.74
N PRO A 59 5.51 -4.51 22.32
CA PRO A 59 5.17 -3.14 22.69
C PRO A 59 4.74 -2.33 21.47
N ASN A 60 3.70 -1.54 21.64
CA ASN A 60 3.12 -0.61 20.64
C ASN A 60 2.43 -1.26 19.42
N VAL A 61 2.45 -2.58 19.23
CA VAL A 61 1.85 -3.22 18.03
C VAL A 61 0.34 -2.96 17.95
N CYS A 62 -0.40 -3.19 19.03
CA CYS A 62 -1.84 -2.95 19.02
C CYS A 62 -2.21 -1.47 18.93
N GLN A 63 -1.41 -0.60 19.52
CA GLN A 63 -1.60 0.84 19.38
C GLN A 63 -1.35 1.28 17.92
N ALA A 64 -0.26 0.82 17.31
CA ALA A 64 0.05 1.09 15.92
C ALA A 64 -1.04 0.55 14.96
N PHE A 65 -1.56 -0.65 15.25
CA PHE A 65 -2.66 -1.24 14.50
C PHE A 65 -3.93 -0.38 14.60
N GLY A 66 -4.28 0.07 15.82
CA GLY A 66 -5.41 0.98 16.02
C GLY A 66 -5.25 2.29 15.23
N HIS A 67 -4.07 2.90 15.26
CA HIS A 67 -3.78 4.09 14.46
C HIS A 67 -3.89 3.82 12.96
N SER A 68 -3.41 2.69 12.48
CA SER A 68 -3.51 2.32 11.05
C SER A 68 -4.96 2.17 10.60
N ILE A 69 -5.80 1.52 11.40
CA ILE A 69 -7.23 1.38 11.11
C ILE A 69 -7.92 2.75 11.10
N LEU A 70 -7.63 3.59 12.09
CA LEU A 70 -8.19 4.94 12.16
C LEU A 70 -7.81 5.76 10.92
N ILE A 71 -6.51 5.84 10.61
CA ILE A 71 -5.99 6.60 9.48
C ILE A 71 -6.59 6.06 8.17
N GLY A 72 -6.54 4.75 7.97
CA GLY A 72 -7.08 4.13 6.77
C GLY A 72 -8.57 4.36 6.59
N SER A 73 -9.36 4.23 7.65
CA SER A 73 -10.81 4.46 7.59
C SER A 73 -11.15 5.92 7.26
N VAL A 74 -10.52 6.87 7.94
CA VAL A 74 -10.76 8.31 7.71
C VAL A 74 -10.32 8.72 6.31
N ALA A 75 -9.11 8.33 5.90
CA ALA A 75 -8.59 8.63 4.56
C ALA A 75 -9.48 8.02 3.47
N THR A 76 -9.92 6.78 3.63
CA THR A 76 -10.81 6.11 2.65
C THR A 76 -12.14 6.84 2.50
N VAL A 77 -12.77 7.27 3.59
CA VAL A 77 -14.04 8.01 3.52
C VAL A 77 -13.85 9.32 2.78
N ILE A 78 -12.83 10.11 3.15
CA ILE A 78 -12.54 11.40 2.50
C ILE A 78 -12.21 11.20 1.02
N ALA A 79 -11.29 10.27 0.70
CA ALA A 79 -10.89 9.99 -0.67
C ALA A 79 -12.06 9.51 -1.53
N THR A 80 -12.95 8.67 -0.97
CA THR A 80 -14.13 8.18 -1.69
C THR A 80 -15.11 9.30 -2.00
N VAL A 81 -15.38 10.19 -1.04
CA VAL A 81 -16.28 11.33 -1.24
C VAL A 81 -15.69 12.29 -2.29
N LEU A 82 -14.44 12.68 -2.14
CA LEU A 82 -13.77 13.58 -3.07
C LEU A 82 -13.64 12.97 -4.46
N GLY A 83 -13.17 11.74 -4.55
CA GLY A 83 -13.00 11.03 -5.82
C GLY A 83 -14.32 10.83 -6.56
N SER A 84 -15.38 10.46 -5.83
CA SER A 84 -16.72 10.34 -6.42
C SER A 84 -17.25 11.69 -6.92
N ALA A 85 -17.06 12.76 -6.15
CA ALA A 85 -17.47 14.11 -6.57
C ALA A 85 -16.72 14.57 -7.82
N ILE A 86 -15.39 14.35 -7.86
CA ILE A 86 -14.56 14.69 -9.03
C ILE A 86 -14.98 13.85 -10.24
N ALA A 87 -15.19 12.55 -10.06
CA ALA A 87 -15.62 11.65 -11.15
C ALA A 87 -16.97 12.09 -11.74
N ILE A 88 -17.97 12.41 -10.89
CA ILE A 88 -19.26 12.93 -11.33
C ILE A 88 -19.08 14.27 -12.07
N ALA A 89 -18.26 15.17 -11.54
CA ALA A 89 -17.99 16.45 -12.17
C ALA A 89 -17.39 16.28 -13.56
N LEU A 90 -16.40 15.40 -13.70
CA LEU A 90 -15.74 15.14 -14.97
C LEU A 90 -16.64 14.45 -16.01
N VAL A 91 -17.56 13.59 -15.57
CA VAL A 91 -18.45 12.88 -16.50
C VAL A 91 -19.65 13.74 -16.89
N ARG A 92 -20.27 14.41 -15.92
CA ARG A 92 -21.57 15.07 -16.08
C ARG A 92 -21.47 16.52 -16.55
N TYR A 93 -20.40 17.23 -16.19
CA TYR A 93 -20.26 18.64 -16.51
C TYR A 93 -19.23 18.89 -17.62
N ARG A 94 -19.53 19.86 -18.48
CA ARG A 94 -18.60 20.35 -19.52
C ARG A 94 -18.04 21.70 -19.08
N PHE A 95 -16.75 21.76 -18.82
CA PHE A 95 -16.06 22.99 -18.43
C PHE A 95 -14.71 23.14 -19.15
N LYS A 96 -14.21 24.36 -19.23
CA LYS A 96 -13.09 24.75 -20.11
C LYS A 96 -11.79 23.98 -19.85
N PHE A 97 -11.51 23.58 -18.61
CA PHE A 97 -10.25 22.91 -18.22
C PHE A 97 -10.41 21.40 -17.93
N ARG A 98 -11.49 20.76 -18.38
CA ARG A 98 -11.75 19.34 -18.12
C ARG A 98 -10.60 18.42 -18.55
N SER A 99 -10.01 18.65 -19.75
CA SER A 99 -8.91 17.86 -20.27
C SER A 99 -7.65 18.00 -19.43
N THR A 100 -7.34 19.25 -19.02
CA THR A 100 -6.19 19.55 -18.16
C THR A 100 -6.32 18.91 -16.78
N ILE A 101 -7.50 18.96 -16.18
CA ILE A 101 -7.77 18.34 -14.88
C ILE A 101 -7.68 16.82 -15.00
N SER A 102 -8.23 16.22 -16.06
CA SER A 102 -8.06 14.78 -16.29
C SER A 102 -6.58 14.39 -16.39
N LEU A 103 -5.78 15.17 -17.11
CA LEU A 103 -4.35 14.91 -17.22
C LEU A 103 -3.64 15.03 -15.87
N LEU A 104 -3.97 16.06 -15.08
CA LEU A 104 -3.40 16.25 -13.75
C LEU A 104 -3.74 15.11 -12.79
N LEU A 105 -4.92 14.51 -12.89
CA LEU A 105 -5.31 13.36 -12.07
C LEU A 105 -4.55 12.08 -12.43
N PHE A 106 -4.05 11.95 -13.67
CA PHE A 106 -3.20 10.82 -14.06
C PHE A 106 -1.75 10.97 -13.58
N THR A 107 -1.30 12.18 -13.30
CA THR A 107 0.09 12.45 -12.88
C THR A 107 0.47 11.71 -11.59
N PRO A 108 -0.32 11.74 -10.50
CA PRO A 108 -0.03 10.97 -9.30
C PRO A 108 0.00 9.46 -9.54
N MET A 109 -0.88 8.94 -10.39
CA MET A 109 -0.91 7.50 -10.71
C MET A 109 0.33 7.00 -11.44
N ALA A 110 1.00 7.89 -12.21
CA ALA A 110 2.23 7.58 -12.92
C ALA A 110 3.49 7.81 -12.06
N THR A 111 3.36 8.48 -10.91
CA THR A 111 4.48 8.82 -10.03
C THR A 111 4.69 7.70 -9.01
N PRO A 112 5.94 7.24 -8.77
CA PRO A 112 6.21 6.27 -7.70
C PRO A 112 5.73 6.78 -6.33
N GLU A 113 4.95 5.99 -5.61
CA GLU A 113 4.35 6.35 -4.32
C GLU A 113 5.38 6.84 -3.29
N VAL A 114 6.57 6.22 -3.29
CA VAL A 114 7.68 6.62 -2.40
C VAL A 114 8.13 8.06 -2.67
N VAL A 115 8.16 8.48 -3.93
CA VAL A 115 8.54 9.85 -4.34
C VAL A 115 7.48 10.84 -3.90
N LEU A 116 6.20 10.51 -4.09
CA LEU A 116 5.09 11.35 -3.60
C LEU A 116 5.12 11.49 -2.08
N GLY A 117 5.27 10.38 -1.35
CA GLY A 117 5.36 10.40 0.10
C GLY A 117 6.54 11.23 0.62
N ALA A 118 7.72 11.07 0.01
CA ALA A 118 8.90 11.88 0.37
C ALA A 118 8.70 13.37 0.06
N GLY A 119 8.09 13.69 -1.09
CA GLY A 119 7.77 15.07 -1.48
C GLY A 119 6.80 15.74 -0.53
N LEU A 120 5.72 15.05 -0.14
CA LEU A 120 4.75 15.55 0.84
C LEU A 120 5.39 15.75 2.23
N ALA A 121 6.22 14.80 2.67
CA ALA A 121 6.94 14.91 3.93
C ALA A 121 7.88 16.13 3.95
N ALA A 122 8.58 16.40 2.85
CA ALA A 122 9.43 17.57 2.70
C ALA A 122 8.61 18.87 2.71
N GLN A 123 7.46 18.90 2.02
CA GLN A 123 6.58 20.07 2.01
C GLN A 123 6.02 20.38 3.39
N PHE A 124 5.56 19.37 4.16
CA PHE A 124 5.10 19.58 5.53
C PHE A 124 6.18 20.12 6.45
N LEU A 125 7.44 19.66 6.28
CA LEU A 125 8.59 20.19 7.01
C LEU A 125 8.85 21.65 6.70
N LEU A 126 8.87 22.02 5.41
CA LEU A 126 9.10 23.41 4.95
C LEU A 126 7.96 24.34 5.37
N ALA A 127 6.73 23.84 5.41
CA ALA A 127 5.58 24.61 5.86
C ALA A 127 5.46 24.72 7.39
N GLY A 128 6.37 24.10 8.15
CA GLY A 128 6.32 24.12 9.61
C GLY A 128 5.13 23.33 10.20
N VAL A 129 4.54 22.43 9.42
CA VAL A 129 3.41 21.60 9.88
C VAL A 129 3.94 20.45 10.72
N GLU A 130 3.47 20.36 11.96
CA GLU A 130 3.84 19.24 12.84
C GLU A 130 3.38 17.90 12.28
N LYS A 131 4.27 16.91 12.30
CA LYS A 131 3.97 15.55 11.87
C LYS A 131 3.06 14.86 12.88
N GLY A 132 1.92 14.37 12.41
CA GLY A 132 0.94 13.69 13.24
C GLY A 132 -0.05 12.89 12.40
N ILE A 133 -1.06 12.33 13.06
CA ILE A 133 -2.11 11.54 12.41
C ILE A 133 -2.78 12.34 11.27
N GLY A 134 -3.01 13.65 11.47
CA GLY A 134 -3.62 14.52 10.47
C GLY A 134 -2.81 14.64 9.18
N THR A 135 -1.49 14.82 9.26
CA THR A 135 -0.62 14.88 8.07
C THR A 135 -0.56 13.54 7.33
N VAL A 136 -0.59 12.42 8.07
CA VAL A 136 -0.63 11.09 7.45
C VAL A 136 -1.98 10.83 6.76
N VAL A 137 -3.10 11.24 7.37
CA VAL A 137 -4.43 11.14 6.73
C VAL A 137 -4.48 11.98 5.46
N LEU A 138 -3.98 13.23 5.49
CA LEU A 138 -3.92 14.09 4.30
C LEU A 138 -3.08 13.45 3.19
N ALA A 139 -1.90 12.92 3.53
CA ALA A 139 -1.05 12.24 2.56
C ALA A 139 -1.76 11.05 1.90
N HIS A 140 -2.42 10.18 2.69
CA HIS A 140 -3.17 9.03 2.16
C HIS A 140 -4.46 9.40 1.40
N THR A 141 -4.97 10.61 1.60
CA THR A 141 -6.14 11.08 0.85
C THR A 141 -5.76 11.61 -0.54
N MET A 142 -4.50 12.05 -0.71
CA MET A 142 -3.98 12.65 -1.94
C MET A 142 -3.35 11.63 -2.89
N VAL A 143 -3.02 10.44 -2.42
CA VAL A 143 -2.43 9.33 -3.18
C VAL A 143 -3.47 8.30 -3.52
#